data_318f78d4f2e07c01670335816c83a525
#
_entry.id   318f78d4f2e07c01670335816c83a525
#
_cell.length_a   1.000
_cell.length_b   1.000
_cell.length_c   1.000
_cell.angle_alpha   90.00
_cell.angle_beta   90.00
_cell.angle_gamma   90.00
#
_symmetry.space_group_name_H-M   'P 1'
#
loop_
_entity.id
_entity.type
_entity.pdbx_description
1 polymer ?
#
loop_
_entity_poly.entity_id
_entity_poly.type
_entity_poly.pdbx_seq_one_letter_code
_entity_poly.pdbx_strand_id
1 'polypeptide(L)'
;YPLPLLDSPNSINNPVMAGRLADTLSDRPAALMKAHGAVTVGDTIQDAFVLANYLEENSYRQYMAMQIGTPYAFSAEEIEKCREKLWNPALFDRTWNHFKSKLAPISL
;
A
#
# COMPACT_ATOMS: atom_id res chain seq x y z
N TYR A 1 -0.42 -4.71 12.05
CA TYR A 1 -1.69 -4.02 12.30
C TYR A 1 -2.54 -4.12 11.05
N PRO A 2 -3.85 -4.41 11.16
CA PRO A 2 -4.74 -4.43 10.00
C PRO A 2 -4.78 -3.06 9.33
N LEU A 3 -4.90 -3.05 8.01
CA LEU A 3 -5.10 -1.81 7.28
C LEU A 3 -6.45 -1.18 7.68
N PRO A 4 -6.51 0.14 7.87
CA PRO A 4 -7.78 0.82 8.09
C PRO A 4 -8.68 0.68 6.87
N LEU A 5 -9.98 0.61 7.08
CA LEU A 5 -10.99 0.47 6.04
C LEU A 5 -11.95 1.65 6.05
N LEU A 6 -12.03 2.37 4.95
CA LEU A 6 -13.13 3.28 4.70
C LEU A 6 -14.38 2.44 4.34
N ASP A 7 -15.27 2.26 5.30
CA ASP A 7 -16.51 1.49 5.14
C ASP A 7 -17.60 2.32 4.43
N SER A 8 -17.33 2.66 3.18
CA SER A 8 -18.28 3.34 2.31
C SER A 8 -18.02 2.96 0.85
N PRO A 9 -19.06 2.53 0.11
CA PRO A 9 -18.93 2.25 -1.31
C PRO A 9 -19.03 3.50 -2.18
N ASN A 10 -19.13 4.70 -1.58
CA ASN A 10 -19.26 5.95 -2.32
C ASN A 10 -17.90 6.42 -2.85
N SER A 11 -17.92 6.98 -4.05
CA SER A 11 -16.73 7.59 -4.65
C SER A 11 -16.24 8.80 -3.84
N ILE A 12 -14.93 9.01 -3.83
CA ILE A 12 -14.29 10.16 -3.17
C ILE A 12 -14.35 11.36 -4.15
N ASN A 13 -15.51 11.96 -4.29
CA ASN A 13 -15.78 13.00 -5.27
C ASN A 13 -16.23 14.34 -4.66
N ASN A 14 -16.15 14.48 -3.35
CA ASN A 14 -16.49 15.71 -2.65
C ASN A 14 -15.65 15.86 -1.36
N PRO A 15 -15.57 17.09 -0.79
CA PRO A 15 -14.76 17.36 0.40
C PRO A 15 -15.13 16.51 1.63
N VAL A 16 -16.39 16.16 1.80
CA VAL A 16 -16.84 15.35 2.95
C VAL A 16 -16.27 13.94 2.85
N MET A 17 -16.33 13.31 1.68
CA MET A 17 -15.76 11.98 1.46
C MET A 17 -14.25 11.99 1.52
N ALA A 18 -13.61 13.06 1.01
CA ALA A 18 -12.16 13.25 1.13
C ALA A 18 -11.73 13.35 2.61
N GLY A 19 -12.46 14.11 3.42
CA GLY A 19 -12.22 14.20 4.86
C GLY A 19 -12.34 12.85 5.56
N ARG A 20 -13.40 12.08 5.27
CA ARG A 20 -13.56 10.73 5.82
C ARG A 20 -12.42 9.78 5.43
N LEU A 21 -11.92 9.86 4.21
CA LEU A 21 -10.76 9.07 3.79
C LEU A 21 -9.50 9.50 4.54
N ALA A 22 -9.27 10.80 4.70
CA ALA A 22 -8.15 11.33 5.46
C ALA A 22 -8.20 10.89 6.94
N ASP A 23 -9.38 10.96 7.56
CA ASP A 23 -9.58 10.48 8.94
C ASP A 23 -9.35 8.96 9.05
N THR A 24 -9.77 8.20 8.04
CA THR A 24 -9.54 6.74 7.98
C THR A 24 -8.05 6.43 7.86
N LEU A 25 -7.31 7.15 7.01
CA LEU A 25 -5.86 7.02 6.89
C LEU A 25 -5.17 7.36 8.20
N SER A 26 -5.57 8.46 8.85
CA SER A 26 -4.88 8.99 10.03
C SER A 26 -3.36 9.12 9.77
N ASP A 27 -2.53 8.43 10.55
CA ASP A 27 -1.07 8.37 10.43
C ASP A 27 -0.57 7.17 9.61
N ARG A 28 -1.49 6.42 8.98
CA ARG A 28 -1.14 5.21 8.22
C ARG A 28 -0.78 5.53 6.78
N PRO A 29 0.19 4.82 6.20
CA PRO A 29 0.59 5.04 4.81
C PRO A 29 -0.35 4.42 3.78
N ALA A 30 -1.34 3.64 4.22
CA ALA A 30 -2.31 3.00 3.34
C ALA A 30 -3.64 2.76 4.04
N ALA A 31 -4.72 2.76 3.26
CA ALA A 31 -6.06 2.36 3.69
C ALA A 31 -6.77 1.59 2.58
N LEU A 32 -7.67 0.70 2.98
CA LEU A 32 -8.62 0.06 2.07
C LEU A 32 -9.86 0.94 1.90
N MET A 33 -10.43 0.91 0.73
CA MET A 33 -11.69 1.58 0.40
C MET A 33 -12.69 0.52 -0.07
N LYS A 34 -13.79 0.37 0.64
CA LYS A 34 -14.82 -0.63 0.36
C LYS A 34 -15.28 -0.54 -1.10
N ALA A 35 -15.21 -1.66 -1.82
CA ALA A 35 -15.57 -1.79 -3.23
C ALA A 35 -14.77 -0.93 -4.23
N HIS A 36 -13.69 -0.24 -3.79
CA HIS A 36 -12.86 0.61 -4.65
C HIS A 36 -11.39 0.19 -4.70
N GLY A 37 -10.91 -0.58 -3.73
CA GLY A 37 -9.51 -0.99 -3.66
C GLY A 37 -8.76 -0.34 -2.50
N ALA A 38 -7.66 0.36 -2.78
CA ALA A 38 -6.80 0.93 -1.75
C ALA A 38 -6.27 2.31 -2.15
N VAL A 39 -5.85 3.06 -1.14
CA VAL A 39 -5.06 4.28 -1.29
C VAL A 39 -3.73 4.10 -0.58
N THR A 40 -2.66 4.63 -1.15
CA THR A 40 -1.34 4.73 -0.53
C THR A 40 -0.87 6.17 -0.55
N VAL A 41 -0.17 6.57 0.48
CA VAL A 41 0.40 7.91 0.64
C VAL A 41 1.87 7.80 1.04
N GLY A 42 2.66 8.80 0.70
CA GLY A 42 4.08 8.87 1.04
C GLY A 42 4.57 10.30 0.94
N ASP A 43 5.79 10.56 1.40
CA ASP A 43 6.42 11.88 1.31
C ASP A 43 6.72 12.25 -0.14
N THR A 44 6.87 11.25 -1.00
CA THR A 44 7.06 11.40 -2.44
C THR A 44 6.12 10.48 -3.22
N ILE A 45 5.93 10.77 -4.52
CA ILE A 45 5.20 9.87 -5.44
C ILE A 45 5.89 8.51 -5.52
N GLN A 46 7.21 8.49 -5.47
CA GLN A 46 8.01 7.27 -5.46
C GLN A 46 7.66 6.39 -4.25
N ASP A 47 7.57 6.98 -3.06
CA ASP A 47 7.22 6.25 -1.85
C ASP A 47 5.80 5.68 -1.93
N ALA A 48 4.83 6.49 -2.33
CA ALA A 48 3.46 6.05 -2.49
C ALA A 48 3.33 4.92 -3.53
N PHE A 49 4.08 4.98 -4.63
CA PHE A 49 4.12 3.94 -5.65
C PHE A 49 4.72 2.64 -5.12
N VAL A 50 5.85 2.71 -4.41
CA VAL A 50 6.50 1.52 -3.83
C VAL A 50 5.60 0.86 -2.80
N LEU A 51 4.92 1.66 -1.97
CA LEU A 51 3.92 1.16 -1.02
C LEU A 51 2.75 0.46 -1.69
N ALA A 52 2.26 1.00 -2.81
CA ALA A 52 1.20 0.35 -3.59
C ALA A 52 1.65 -1.02 -4.11
N ASN A 53 2.89 -1.14 -4.59
CA ASN A 53 3.45 -2.42 -5.01
C ASN A 53 3.57 -3.41 -3.84
N TYR A 54 4.05 -2.97 -2.69
CA TYR A 54 4.12 -3.84 -1.50
C TYR A 54 2.74 -4.31 -1.07
N LEU A 55 1.75 -3.43 -1.11
CA LEU A 55 0.38 -3.79 -0.76
C LEU A 55 -0.18 -4.83 -1.74
N GLU A 56 -0.01 -4.64 -3.03
CA GLU A 56 -0.47 -5.58 -4.06
C GLU A 56 0.21 -6.94 -3.91
N GLU A 57 1.55 -6.98 -3.83
CA GLU A 57 2.29 -8.22 -3.69
C GLU A 57 1.91 -9.00 -2.42
N ASN A 58 1.75 -8.32 -1.29
CA ASN A 58 1.36 -8.97 -0.04
C ASN A 58 -0.09 -9.45 -0.08
N SER A 59 -0.99 -8.69 -0.68
CA SER A 59 -2.38 -9.10 -0.86
C SER A 59 -2.48 -10.35 -1.74
N TYR A 60 -1.72 -10.41 -2.82
CA TYR A 60 -1.65 -11.58 -3.69
C TYR A 60 -1.09 -12.81 -2.95
N ARG A 61 0.01 -12.65 -2.24
CA ARG A 61 0.61 -13.73 -1.44
C ARG A 61 -0.34 -14.24 -0.36
N GLN A 62 -1.03 -13.33 0.32
CA GLN A 62 -2.03 -13.69 1.32
C GLN A 62 -3.18 -14.46 0.68
N TYR A 63 -3.71 -13.97 -0.45
CA TYR A 63 -4.76 -14.65 -1.19
C TYR A 63 -4.34 -16.07 -1.59
N MET A 64 -3.13 -16.25 -2.13
CA MET A 64 -2.61 -17.57 -2.50
C MET A 64 -2.44 -18.48 -1.29
N ALA A 65 -1.91 -17.96 -0.18
CA ALA A 65 -1.75 -18.73 1.05
C ALA A 65 -3.09 -19.20 1.63
N MET A 66 -4.11 -18.37 1.55
CA MET A 66 -5.47 -18.72 2.01
C MET A 66 -6.11 -19.86 1.22
N GLN A 67 -5.65 -20.14 -0.01
CA GLN A 67 -6.13 -21.27 -0.79
C GLN A 67 -5.62 -22.63 -0.27
N ILE A 68 -4.52 -22.64 0.47
CA ILE A 68 -3.85 -23.84 0.95
C ILE A 68 -3.81 -23.95 2.48
N GLY A 69 -4.21 -22.91 3.21
CA GLY A 69 -4.21 -22.91 4.67
C GLY A 69 -4.43 -21.53 5.28
N THR A 70 -4.06 -21.39 6.54
CA THR A 70 -4.12 -20.11 7.26
C THR A 70 -2.81 -19.36 7.07
N PRO A 71 -2.83 -18.13 6.53
CA PRO A 71 -1.62 -17.31 6.42
C PRO A 71 -0.97 -17.05 7.78
N TYR A 72 0.36 -17.08 7.80
CA TYR A 72 1.10 -16.68 8.99
C TYR A 72 0.98 -15.17 9.21
N ALA A 73 0.63 -14.79 10.42
CA ALA A 73 0.58 -13.37 10.83
C ALA A 73 1.82 -13.04 11.65
N PHE A 74 2.54 -12.00 11.25
CA PHE A 74 3.70 -11.53 11.98
C PHE A 74 3.34 -11.00 13.36
N SER A 75 4.19 -11.29 14.36
CA SER A 75 4.15 -10.63 15.65
C SER A 75 4.55 -9.15 15.53
N ALA A 76 4.26 -8.36 16.56
CA ALA A 76 4.65 -6.95 16.58
C ALA A 76 6.18 -6.77 16.47
N GLU A 77 6.97 -7.66 17.08
CA GLU A 77 8.43 -7.65 16.99
C GLU A 77 8.93 -7.96 15.57
N GLU A 78 8.33 -8.95 14.91
CA GLU A 78 8.66 -9.29 13.52
C GLU A 78 8.30 -8.15 12.56
N ILE A 79 7.16 -7.50 12.78
CA ILE A 79 6.74 -6.33 11.99
C ILE A 79 7.80 -5.21 12.10
N GLU A 80 8.26 -4.91 13.32
CA GLU A 80 9.24 -3.84 13.52
C GLU A 80 10.59 -4.17 12.87
N LYS A 81 11.07 -5.41 13.01
CA LYS A 81 12.29 -5.87 12.33
C LYS A 81 12.17 -5.82 10.80
N CYS A 82 11.01 -6.16 10.24
CA CYS A 82 10.76 -6.03 8.82
C CYS A 82 10.74 -4.56 8.37
N ARG A 83 10.12 -3.69 9.16
CA ARG A 83 10.04 -2.27 8.90
C ARG A 83 11.42 -1.63 8.82
N GLU A 84 12.30 -1.88 9.80
CA GLU A 84 13.67 -1.40 9.81
C GLU A 84 14.46 -1.76 8.53
N LYS A 85 14.21 -2.95 7.99
CA LYS A 85 14.93 -3.49 6.82
C LYS A 85 14.34 -3.07 5.49
N LEU A 86 13.01 -3.00 5.40
CA LEU A 86 12.29 -2.79 4.14
C LEU A 86 11.92 -1.34 3.89
N TRP A 87 11.92 -0.52 4.94
CA TRP A 87 11.59 0.89 4.85
C TRP A 87 12.85 1.72 4.72
N ASN A 88 13.55 1.59 3.60
CA ASN A 88 14.76 2.36 3.37
C ASN A 88 14.81 2.93 1.95
N PRO A 89 15.38 4.15 1.79
CA PRO A 89 15.43 4.86 0.51
C PRO A 89 16.11 4.06 -0.62
N ALA A 90 17.16 3.32 -0.31
CA ALA A 90 17.89 2.55 -1.33
C ALA A 90 17.04 1.43 -1.93
N LEU A 91 16.21 0.78 -1.12
CA LEU A 91 15.28 -0.25 -1.59
C LEU A 91 14.15 0.37 -2.41
N PHE A 92 13.64 1.53 -1.98
CA PHE A 92 12.63 2.28 -2.70
C PHE A 92 13.13 2.75 -4.07
N ASP A 93 14.34 3.30 -4.13
CA ASP A 93 15.00 3.70 -5.38
C ASP A 93 15.16 2.53 -6.34
N ARG A 94 15.59 1.38 -5.83
CA ARG A 94 15.76 0.17 -6.65
C ARG A 94 14.43 -0.30 -7.24
N THR A 95 13.38 -0.33 -6.45
CA THR A 95 12.04 -0.72 -6.89
C THR A 95 11.50 0.26 -7.93
N TRP A 96 11.59 1.55 -7.67
CA TRP A 96 11.20 2.61 -8.59
C TRP A 96 11.91 2.50 -9.94
N ASN A 97 13.23 2.38 -9.91
CA ASN A 97 14.06 2.28 -11.13
C ASN A 97 13.77 0.99 -11.90
N HIS A 98 13.48 -0.11 -11.22
CA HIS A 98 13.05 -1.34 -11.87
C HIS A 98 11.76 -1.15 -12.68
N PHE A 99 10.74 -0.55 -12.10
CA PHE A 99 9.49 -0.28 -12.82
C PHE A 99 9.66 0.76 -13.92
N LYS A 100 10.42 1.81 -13.64
CA LYS A 100 10.72 2.87 -14.61
C LYS A 100 11.45 2.31 -15.84
N SER A 101 12.36 1.34 -15.67
CA SER A 101 13.07 0.71 -16.79
C SER A 101 12.19 -0.10 -17.72
N LYS A 102 10.96 -0.45 -17.28
CA LYS A 102 9.98 -1.18 -18.11
C LYS A 102 9.07 -0.26 -18.92
N LEU A 103 9.13 1.05 -18.68
CA LEU A 103 8.34 1.99 -19.46
C LEU A 103 8.93 2.15 -20.86
N ALA A 104 8.06 2.13 -21.88
CA ALA A 104 8.47 2.54 -23.22
C ALA A 104 8.89 4.02 -23.22
N PRO A 105 9.80 4.45 -24.10
CA PRO A 105 10.11 5.86 -24.28
C PRO A 105 8.82 6.63 -24.58
N ILE A 106 8.51 7.64 -23.79
CA ILE A 106 7.37 8.54 -24.07
C ILE A 106 7.83 9.46 -25.18
N SER A 107 7.25 9.31 -26.36
CA SER A 107 7.37 10.33 -27.42
C SER A 107 6.48 11.51 -27.02
N LEU A 108 7.10 12.63 -26.63
CA LEU A 108 6.42 13.90 -26.45
C LEU A 108 6.27 14.59 -27.80
#